data_f4b04dede4092bee0ce9de3d653a3333
#
_entry.id   f4b04dede4092bee0ce9de3d653a3333
#
_cell.length_a   1.000
_cell.length_b   1.000
_cell.length_c   1.000
_cell.angle_alpha   90.00
_cell.angle_beta   90.00
_cell.angle_gamma   90.00
#
_symmetry.space_group_name_H-M   'P 1'
#
loop_
_entity.id
_entity.type
_entity.pdbx_description
1 polymer ?
#
loop_
_entity_poly.entity_id
_entity_poly.type
_entity_poly.pdbx_seq_one_letter_code
_entity_poly.pdbx_strand_id
1 'polypeptide(L)'
;YGFRPNRSVEHAVQKTYTMLQRMNLHYVIEFDIKGFFDNVNHSKLMRQIWAMGIHDKQLIFIIKRILKAPIRMPDGTTLIPDKGTPQGGIISPLLANIVLNELDKWVESQWQNHPLVKEYGYERKIRNSITFDRSKAFLKMRKTGLKEMYNVRYADDFRIFCRNKEDALRTKEAVTAWITERLRLEVSPEKTRIVNVRKRYSEFLGFKIRVRPKSRKYIVQSHICDKKLELERQKLVEQAKRIARPSEGKRPLDEIRLYNSM
;
A
#
# COMPACT_ATOMS: atom_id res chain seq x y z
N TYR A 1 3.78 4.28 0.35
CA TYR A 1 4.68 4.63 -0.76
C TYR A 1 3.94 5.43 -1.84
N GLY A 2 2.75 5.04 -2.27
CA GLY A 2 2.00 5.72 -3.32
C GLY A 2 1.69 7.18 -3.01
N PHE A 3 1.78 8.02 -4.04
CA PHE A 3 1.49 9.47 -3.99
C PHE A 3 2.34 10.25 -2.96
N ARG A 4 3.55 9.80 -2.70
CA ARG A 4 4.50 10.49 -1.80
C ARG A 4 5.74 10.93 -2.58
N PRO A 5 6.27 12.15 -2.35
CA PRO A 5 7.52 12.60 -2.96
C PRO A 5 8.65 11.60 -2.68
N ASN A 6 9.48 11.36 -3.67
CA ASN A 6 10.65 10.46 -3.59
C ASN A 6 10.32 9.03 -3.16
N ARG A 7 9.10 8.57 -3.44
CA ARG A 7 8.64 7.19 -3.22
C ARG A 7 8.03 6.64 -4.51
N SER A 8 8.26 5.34 -4.74
CA SER A 8 7.82 4.67 -5.97
C SER A 8 7.33 3.24 -5.68
N VAL A 9 6.84 2.57 -6.70
CA VAL A 9 6.48 1.14 -6.68
C VAL A 9 7.69 0.29 -6.31
N GLU A 10 8.85 0.59 -6.88
CA GLU A 10 10.11 -0.14 -6.65
C GLU A 10 10.51 -0.11 -5.17
N HIS A 11 10.37 1.04 -4.52
CA HIS A 11 10.63 1.15 -3.08
C HIS A 11 9.70 0.28 -2.24
N ALA A 12 8.41 0.19 -2.60
CA ALA A 12 7.45 -0.68 -1.92
C ALA A 12 7.79 -2.16 -2.13
N VAL A 13 8.14 -2.55 -3.36
CA VAL A 13 8.57 -3.91 -3.71
C VAL A 13 9.88 -4.26 -3.00
N GLN A 14 10.86 -3.37 -3.00
CA GLN A 14 12.13 -3.58 -2.28
C GLN A 14 11.91 -3.75 -0.77
N LYS A 15 11.00 -2.97 -0.17
CA LYS A 15 10.64 -3.13 1.23
C LYS A 15 10.00 -4.51 1.47
N THR A 16 9.11 -4.95 0.57
CA THR A 16 8.52 -6.29 0.60
C THR A 16 9.59 -7.37 0.56
N TYR A 17 10.60 -7.25 -0.31
CA TYR A 17 11.73 -8.20 -0.37
C TYR A 17 12.50 -8.24 0.95
N THR A 18 12.75 -7.09 1.56
CA THR A 18 13.40 -7.02 2.87
C THR A 18 12.61 -7.77 3.94
N MET A 19 11.28 -7.61 3.99
CA MET A 19 10.41 -8.32 4.92
C MET A 19 10.48 -9.83 4.71
N LEU A 20 10.40 -10.27 3.47
CA LEU A 20 10.35 -11.69 3.13
C LEU A 20 11.70 -12.38 3.26
N GLN A 21 12.78 -11.77 2.74
CA GLN A 21 14.08 -12.43 2.63
C GLN A 21 14.98 -12.23 3.86
N ARG A 22 15.05 -11.00 4.40
CA ARG A 22 15.92 -10.68 5.54
C ARG A 22 15.23 -10.95 6.87
N MET A 23 13.94 -10.64 6.99
CA MET A 23 13.20 -10.77 8.24
C MET A 23 12.45 -12.08 8.37
N ASN A 24 12.35 -12.90 7.29
CA ASN A 24 11.64 -14.18 7.24
C ASN A 24 10.16 -14.08 7.65
N LEU A 25 9.48 -13.00 7.26
CA LEU A 25 8.06 -12.78 7.53
C LEU A 25 7.25 -13.37 6.36
N HIS A 26 6.93 -14.65 6.43
CA HIS A 26 6.40 -15.40 5.29
C HIS A 26 4.88 -15.55 5.25
N TYR A 27 4.17 -14.98 6.22
CA TYR A 27 2.72 -14.88 6.20
C TYR A 27 2.33 -13.45 5.85
N VAL A 28 1.74 -13.28 4.70
CA VAL A 28 1.34 -11.98 4.15
C VAL A 28 -0.17 -11.87 4.21
N ILE A 29 -0.67 -10.84 4.85
CA ILE A 29 -2.08 -10.49 4.86
C ILE A 29 -2.28 -9.46 3.75
N GLU A 30 -3.04 -9.84 2.74
CA GLU A 30 -3.48 -8.95 1.66
C GLU A 30 -4.80 -8.32 2.11
N PHE A 31 -4.80 -7.01 2.31
CA PHE A 31 -5.99 -6.26 2.67
C PHE A 31 -6.56 -5.54 1.45
N ASP A 32 -7.87 -5.51 1.36
CA ASP A 32 -8.62 -4.72 0.38
C ASP A 32 -9.73 -3.96 1.10
N ILE A 33 -9.73 -2.64 0.99
CA ILE A 33 -10.77 -1.78 1.55
C ILE A 33 -11.83 -1.55 0.48
N LYS A 34 -13.08 -1.90 0.79
CA LYS A 34 -14.19 -1.83 -0.14
C LYS A 34 -14.52 -0.39 -0.53
N GLY A 35 -14.36 -0.08 -1.82
CA GLY A 35 -14.67 1.25 -2.35
C GLY A 35 -14.00 2.37 -1.55
N PHE A 36 -12.70 2.26 -1.26
CA PHE A 36 -12.00 3.16 -0.33
C PHE A 36 -12.28 4.63 -0.63
N PHE A 37 -12.05 5.07 -1.88
CA PHE A 37 -12.22 6.47 -2.28
C PHE A 37 -13.66 6.96 -2.15
N ASP A 38 -14.65 6.09 -2.32
CA ASP A 38 -16.07 6.42 -2.26
C ASP A 38 -16.61 6.43 -0.82
N ASN A 39 -15.87 5.86 0.13
CA ASN A 39 -16.34 5.68 1.51
C ASN A 39 -15.57 6.50 2.55
N VAL A 40 -14.66 7.38 2.14
CA VAL A 40 -13.92 8.24 3.07
C VAL A 40 -14.90 9.16 3.82
N ASN A 41 -14.93 9.05 5.15
CA ASN A 41 -15.80 9.89 6.00
C ASN A 41 -15.24 11.32 6.09
N HIS A 42 -15.98 12.32 5.58
CA HIS A 42 -15.55 13.71 5.54
C HIS A 42 -15.25 14.28 6.93
N SER A 43 -16.12 14.01 7.93
CA SER A 43 -15.94 14.51 9.29
C SER A 43 -14.69 13.92 9.96
N LYS A 44 -14.40 12.65 9.71
CA LYS A 44 -13.19 11.98 10.21
C LYS A 44 -11.94 12.57 9.54
N LEU A 45 -11.97 12.73 8.23
CA LEU A 45 -10.86 13.33 7.46
C LEU A 45 -10.55 14.75 7.96
N MET A 46 -11.57 15.60 8.17
CA MET A 46 -11.37 16.95 8.70
C MET A 46 -10.71 16.94 10.08
N ARG A 47 -11.12 16.03 10.97
CA ARG A 47 -10.49 15.88 12.28
C ARG A 47 -9.03 15.42 12.18
N GLN A 48 -8.72 14.53 11.23
CA GLN A 48 -7.34 14.09 10.99
C GLN A 48 -6.46 15.23 10.46
N ILE A 49 -6.96 16.04 9.52
CA ILE A 49 -6.26 17.23 9.01
C ILE A 49 -5.96 18.21 10.15
N TRP A 50 -6.95 18.47 10.98
CA TRP A 50 -6.80 19.33 12.17
C TRP A 50 -5.76 18.79 13.15
N ALA A 51 -5.83 17.49 13.48
CA ALA A 51 -4.88 16.82 14.36
C ALA A 51 -3.43 16.76 13.83
N MET A 52 -3.25 16.96 12.53
CA MET A 52 -1.92 17.08 11.89
C MET A 52 -1.33 18.51 12.01
N GLY A 53 -2.05 19.44 12.64
CA GLY A 53 -1.61 20.82 12.83
C GLY A 53 -2.03 21.79 11.73
N ILE A 54 -2.88 21.36 10.80
CA ILE A 54 -3.40 22.23 9.73
C ILE A 54 -4.67 22.93 10.26
N HIS A 55 -4.52 24.15 10.77
CA HIS A 55 -5.58 24.92 11.43
C HIS A 55 -6.07 26.10 10.59
N ASP A 56 -5.58 26.29 9.38
CA ASP A 56 -6.02 27.34 8.47
C ASP A 56 -7.48 27.12 8.08
N LYS A 57 -8.34 28.04 8.52
CA LYS A 57 -9.79 27.98 8.30
C LYS A 57 -10.16 28.08 6.82
N GLN A 58 -9.42 28.88 6.03
CA GLN A 58 -9.67 29.05 4.60
C GLN A 58 -9.32 27.78 3.84
N LEU A 59 -8.16 27.19 4.11
CA LEU A 59 -7.76 25.91 3.51
C LEU A 59 -8.76 24.80 3.85
N ILE A 60 -9.15 24.68 5.11
CA ILE A 60 -10.16 23.70 5.56
C ILE A 60 -11.50 23.93 4.85
N PHE A 61 -11.92 25.17 4.68
CA PHE A 61 -13.13 25.51 3.94
C PHE A 61 -13.05 25.09 2.48
N ILE A 62 -11.92 25.36 1.81
CA ILE A 62 -11.69 24.95 0.42
C ILE A 62 -11.75 23.41 0.29
N ILE A 63 -11.07 22.67 1.18
CA ILE A 63 -11.10 21.19 1.16
C ILE A 63 -12.54 20.69 1.34
N LYS A 64 -13.31 21.26 2.26
CA LYS A 64 -14.73 20.89 2.45
C LYS A 64 -15.57 21.14 1.20
N ARG A 65 -15.33 22.24 0.51
CA ARG A 65 -16.04 22.55 -0.76
C ARG A 65 -15.70 21.57 -1.86
N ILE A 66 -14.43 21.21 -1.98
CA ILE A 66 -13.98 20.18 -2.95
C ILE A 66 -14.66 18.84 -2.66
N LEU A 67 -14.69 18.39 -1.39
CA LEU A 67 -15.32 17.14 -0.99
C LEU A 67 -16.83 17.10 -1.21
N LYS A 68 -17.50 18.26 -1.13
CA LYS A 68 -18.94 18.41 -1.34
C LYS A 68 -19.30 18.95 -2.72
N ALA A 69 -18.35 19.00 -3.65
CA ALA A 69 -18.62 19.46 -4.99
C ALA A 69 -19.68 18.57 -5.65
N PRO A 70 -20.72 19.15 -6.27
CA PRO A 70 -21.75 18.37 -6.94
C PRO A 70 -21.18 17.53 -8.06
N ILE A 71 -21.60 16.26 -8.15
CA ILE A 71 -21.21 15.32 -9.19
C ILE A 71 -22.39 15.19 -10.15
N ARG A 72 -22.18 15.49 -11.43
CA ARG A 72 -23.18 15.25 -12.46
C ARG A 72 -23.10 13.79 -12.90
N MET A 73 -24.19 13.07 -12.71
CA MET A 73 -24.31 11.68 -13.06
C MET A 73 -24.61 11.51 -14.58
N PRO A 74 -24.33 10.33 -15.16
CA PRO A 74 -24.61 10.08 -16.58
C PRO A 74 -26.08 10.24 -16.99
N ASP A 75 -27.01 10.04 -16.05
CA ASP A 75 -28.46 10.22 -16.22
C ASP A 75 -28.90 11.70 -16.14
N GLY A 76 -27.94 12.64 -15.97
CA GLY A 76 -28.19 14.07 -15.85
C GLY A 76 -28.54 14.54 -14.45
N THR A 77 -28.72 13.65 -13.47
CA THR A 77 -28.97 14.02 -12.06
C THR A 77 -27.72 14.60 -11.41
N THR A 78 -27.90 15.36 -10.35
CA THR A 78 -26.78 15.95 -9.58
C THR A 78 -26.77 15.35 -8.17
N LEU A 79 -25.66 14.73 -7.81
CA LEU A 79 -25.43 14.18 -6.47
C LEU A 79 -24.48 15.08 -5.68
N ILE A 80 -24.85 15.44 -4.45
CA ILE A 80 -23.94 16.06 -3.51
C ILE A 80 -23.40 14.97 -2.58
N PRO A 81 -22.09 14.64 -2.63
CA PRO A 81 -21.56 13.55 -1.83
C PRO A 81 -21.52 13.91 -0.33
N ASP A 82 -21.96 12.98 0.52
CA ASP A 82 -21.85 13.03 1.98
C ASP A 82 -20.55 12.37 2.51
N LYS A 83 -19.93 11.54 1.68
CA LYS A 83 -18.69 10.80 1.93
C LYS A 83 -17.92 10.63 0.62
N GLY A 84 -16.71 10.12 0.73
CA GLY A 84 -15.82 9.85 -0.40
C GLY A 84 -14.93 11.04 -0.79
N THR A 85 -14.06 10.79 -1.73
CA THR A 85 -13.19 11.79 -2.35
C THR A 85 -13.43 11.80 -3.86
N PRO A 86 -13.37 12.95 -4.54
CA PRO A 86 -13.62 13.02 -5.97
C PRO A 86 -12.69 12.09 -6.75
N GLN A 87 -13.23 11.13 -7.49
CA GLN A 87 -12.43 10.24 -8.35
C GLN A 87 -11.79 11.09 -9.47
N GLY A 88 -10.48 10.88 -9.69
CA GLY A 88 -9.70 11.69 -10.63
C GLY A 88 -9.31 13.09 -10.12
N GLY A 89 -9.75 13.49 -8.94
CA GLY A 89 -9.36 14.76 -8.33
C GLY A 89 -7.87 14.77 -7.91
N ILE A 90 -7.16 15.85 -8.26
CA ILE A 90 -5.71 16.00 -7.97
C ILE A 90 -5.39 15.86 -6.47
N ILE A 91 -6.28 16.31 -5.59
CA ILE A 91 -6.11 16.26 -4.13
C ILE A 91 -6.47 14.89 -3.52
N SER A 92 -7.27 14.07 -4.20
CA SER A 92 -7.81 12.82 -3.65
C SER A 92 -6.74 11.84 -3.19
N PRO A 93 -5.61 11.64 -3.91
CA PRO A 93 -4.51 10.80 -3.44
C PRO A 93 -3.85 11.29 -2.14
N LEU A 94 -3.75 12.61 -1.96
CA LEU A 94 -3.23 13.21 -0.73
C LEU A 94 -4.20 12.96 0.43
N LEU A 95 -5.48 13.21 0.23
CA LEU A 95 -6.52 12.98 1.25
C LEU A 95 -6.59 11.51 1.65
N ALA A 96 -6.49 10.59 0.69
CA ALA A 96 -6.38 9.15 0.93
C ALA A 96 -5.19 8.80 1.82
N ASN A 97 -4.03 9.39 1.56
CA ASN A 97 -2.85 9.19 2.39
C ASN A 97 -3.02 9.74 3.81
N ILE A 98 -3.73 10.87 3.98
CA ILE A 98 -4.04 11.43 5.31
C ILE A 98 -4.91 10.44 6.10
N VAL A 99 -5.98 9.92 5.50
CA VAL A 99 -6.88 8.95 6.15
C VAL A 99 -6.11 7.71 6.62
N LEU A 100 -5.31 7.11 5.75
CA LEU A 100 -4.60 5.85 6.03
C LEU A 100 -3.30 6.05 6.83
N ASN A 101 -2.83 7.29 7.03
CA ASN A 101 -1.66 7.56 7.88
C ASN A 101 -1.91 7.17 9.34
N GLU A 102 -3.15 7.26 9.81
CA GLU A 102 -3.53 6.83 11.15
C GLU A 102 -3.39 5.30 11.30
N LEU A 103 -3.76 4.53 10.27
CA LEU A 103 -3.53 3.10 10.20
C LEU A 103 -2.03 2.75 10.20
N ASP A 104 -1.24 3.44 9.40
CA ASP A 104 0.22 3.22 9.35
C ASP A 104 0.83 3.42 10.74
N LYS A 105 0.54 4.54 11.40
CA LYS A 105 1.02 4.84 12.76
C LYS A 105 0.56 3.81 13.79
N TRP A 106 -0.69 3.37 13.70
CA TRP A 106 -1.20 2.37 14.62
C TRP A 106 -0.50 1.02 14.43
N VAL A 107 -0.35 0.52 13.20
CA VAL A 107 0.37 -0.74 12.93
C VAL A 107 1.83 -0.64 13.40
N GLU A 108 2.50 0.48 13.15
CA GLU A 108 3.87 0.69 13.62
C GLU A 108 3.97 0.70 15.15
N SER A 109 2.96 1.25 15.86
CA SER A 109 2.93 1.27 17.33
C SER A 109 2.78 -0.12 17.96
N GLN A 110 2.21 -1.08 17.24
CA GLN A 110 2.02 -2.44 17.74
C GLN A 110 3.33 -3.25 17.81
N TRP A 111 4.35 -2.86 17.02
CA TRP A 111 5.63 -3.57 16.98
C TRP A 111 6.83 -2.63 16.83
N GLN A 112 6.98 -1.94 15.71
CA GLN A 112 8.19 -1.18 15.36
C GLN A 112 8.48 -0.02 16.32
N ASN A 113 7.43 0.64 16.79
CA ASN A 113 7.47 1.79 17.70
C ASN A 113 6.81 1.48 19.05
N HIS A 114 6.71 0.19 19.40
CA HIS A 114 6.19 -0.23 20.71
C HIS A 114 7.11 0.28 21.85
N PRO A 115 6.57 0.70 23.02
CA PRO A 115 7.38 1.22 24.13
C PRO A 115 8.54 0.31 24.53
N LEU A 116 8.34 -1.00 24.54
CA LEU A 116 9.39 -2.00 24.83
C LEU A 116 10.59 -1.93 23.89
N VAL A 117 10.46 -1.34 22.70
CA VAL A 117 11.60 -1.15 21.80
C VAL A 117 12.61 -0.18 22.41
N LYS A 118 12.14 0.86 23.10
CA LYS A 118 13.01 1.79 23.83
C LYS A 118 13.62 1.14 25.07
N GLU A 119 12.81 0.38 25.80
CA GLU A 119 13.24 -0.30 27.03
C GLU A 119 14.30 -1.38 26.77
N TYR A 120 14.13 -2.20 25.73
CA TYR A 120 15.02 -3.32 25.43
C TYR A 120 16.11 -2.99 24.41
N GLY A 121 16.02 -1.87 23.72
CA GLY A 121 17.03 -1.36 22.82
C GLY A 121 18.20 -0.73 23.57
N TYR A 122 19.25 -0.41 22.88
CA TYR A 122 20.42 0.23 23.47
C TYR A 122 21.13 1.11 22.45
N GLU A 123 21.82 2.11 22.96
CA GLU A 123 22.68 2.94 22.12
C GLU A 123 23.97 2.19 21.77
N ARG A 124 24.31 2.23 20.49
CA ARG A 124 25.54 1.65 19.95
C ARG A 124 26.36 2.72 19.26
N LYS A 125 27.59 2.87 19.68
CA LYS A 125 28.56 3.73 19.01
C LYS A 125 29.11 3.00 17.78
N ILE A 126 28.95 3.60 16.59
CA ILE A 126 29.52 3.13 15.33
C ILE A 126 30.37 4.27 14.77
N ARG A 127 31.68 4.10 14.79
CA ARG A 127 32.66 5.16 14.43
C ARG A 127 32.36 6.44 15.25
N ASN A 128 32.02 7.55 14.59
CA ASN A 128 31.74 8.84 15.21
C ASN A 128 30.25 9.14 15.43
N SER A 129 29.38 8.17 15.22
CA SER A 129 27.93 8.33 15.42
C SER A 129 27.38 7.38 16.47
N ILE A 130 26.39 7.85 17.23
CA ILE A 130 25.60 7.02 18.14
C ILE A 130 24.33 6.64 17.42
N THR A 131 24.06 5.34 17.31
CA THR A 131 22.84 4.79 16.71
C THR A 131 22.09 3.93 17.72
N PHE A 132 20.78 4.01 17.68
CA PHE A 132 19.93 3.18 18.56
C PHE A 132 19.70 1.82 17.92
N ASP A 133 20.25 0.75 18.51
CA ASP A 133 20.11 -0.63 18.04
C ASP A 133 18.83 -1.28 18.61
N ARG A 134 17.91 -1.63 17.71
CA ARG A 134 16.63 -2.25 18.02
C ARG A 134 16.65 -3.77 17.91
N SER A 135 17.73 -4.36 17.45
CA SER A 135 17.79 -5.80 17.11
C SER A 135 17.56 -6.68 18.34
N LYS A 136 18.20 -6.35 19.45
CA LYS A 136 18.00 -7.06 20.73
C LYS A 136 16.59 -6.87 21.29
N ALA A 137 16.01 -5.69 21.13
CA ALA A 137 14.63 -5.42 21.53
C ALA A 137 13.66 -6.36 20.82
N PHE A 138 13.74 -6.45 19.50
CA PHE A 138 12.87 -7.34 18.71
C PHE A 138 13.07 -8.82 19.09
N LEU A 139 14.28 -9.26 19.41
CA LEU A 139 14.53 -10.62 19.89
C LEU A 139 13.84 -10.90 21.24
N LYS A 140 13.90 -9.95 22.19
CA LYS A 140 13.20 -10.06 23.47
C LYS A 140 11.67 -10.02 23.28
N MET A 141 11.18 -9.08 22.48
CA MET A 141 9.75 -8.92 22.21
C MET A 141 9.12 -10.16 21.56
N ARG A 142 9.85 -10.91 20.72
CA ARG A 142 9.37 -12.20 20.15
C ARG A 142 9.10 -13.26 21.20
N LYS A 143 9.66 -13.13 22.41
CA LYS A 143 9.40 -14.04 23.55
C LYS A 143 8.19 -13.62 24.38
N THR A 144 7.60 -12.48 24.08
CA THR A 144 6.37 -11.99 24.70
C THR A 144 5.14 -12.39 23.86
N GLY A 145 3.95 -12.12 24.35
CA GLY A 145 2.70 -12.32 23.59
C GLY A 145 2.44 -11.29 22.47
N LEU A 146 3.39 -10.39 22.20
CA LEU A 146 3.26 -9.37 21.16
C LEU A 146 3.36 -9.99 19.76
N LYS A 147 2.55 -9.46 18.84
CA LYS A 147 2.49 -9.91 17.45
C LYS A 147 3.50 -9.16 16.62
N GLU A 148 4.44 -9.87 16.01
CA GLU A 148 5.39 -9.27 15.07
C GLU A 148 4.67 -8.95 13.76
N MET A 149 4.46 -7.65 13.47
CA MET A 149 3.80 -7.19 12.26
C MET A 149 4.50 -5.98 11.67
N TYR A 150 4.51 -5.93 10.33
CA TYR A 150 5.05 -4.81 9.54
C TYR A 150 4.13 -4.55 8.38
N ASN A 151 3.89 -3.27 8.03
CA ASN A 151 3.11 -2.93 6.85
C ASN A 151 3.98 -2.41 5.69
N VAL A 152 3.50 -2.66 4.49
CA VAL A 152 3.93 -1.98 3.26
C VAL A 152 2.66 -1.53 2.56
N ARG A 153 2.50 -0.22 2.39
CA ARG A 153 1.32 0.39 1.78
C ARG A 153 1.67 1.24 0.57
N TYR A 154 0.91 1.07 -0.50
CA TYR A 154 0.93 1.91 -1.68
C TYR A 154 -0.51 2.38 -1.96
N ALA A 155 -0.80 3.64 -1.68
CA ALA A 155 -2.17 4.17 -1.67
C ALA A 155 -3.09 3.39 -0.71
N ASP A 156 -4.16 2.81 -1.21
CA ASP A 156 -5.11 1.94 -0.51
C ASP A 156 -4.73 0.44 -0.55
N ASP A 157 -3.81 0.05 -1.44
CA ASP A 157 -3.29 -1.31 -1.49
C ASP A 157 -2.18 -1.51 -0.45
N PHE A 158 -2.43 -2.35 0.53
CA PHE A 158 -1.45 -2.60 1.58
C PHE A 158 -1.35 -4.07 1.98
N ARG A 159 -0.17 -4.42 2.47
CA ARG A 159 0.18 -5.76 2.93
C ARG A 159 0.74 -5.69 4.33
N ILE A 160 0.33 -6.62 5.19
CA ILE A 160 0.92 -6.80 6.52
C ILE A 160 1.65 -8.13 6.55
N PHE A 161 2.89 -8.09 7.02
CA PHE A 161 3.82 -9.21 7.06
C PHE A 161 3.95 -9.72 8.48
N CYS A 162 3.72 -11.02 8.68
CA CYS A 162 3.81 -11.71 9.95
C CYS A 162 4.75 -12.93 9.85
N ARG A 163 5.26 -13.38 11.00
CA ARG A 163 6.18 -14.49 11.06
C ARG A 163 5.50 -15.85 10.98
N ASN A 164 4.40 -16.02 11.66
CA ASN A 164 3.64 -17.27 11.77
C ASN A 164 2.16 -17.07 11.42
N LYS A 165 1.44 -18.17 11.28
CA LYS A 165 0.03 -18.15 10.88
C LYS A 165 -0.87 -17.61 11.98
N GLU A 166 -0.58 -17.91 13.23
CA GLU A 166 -1.38 -17.48 14.37
C GLU A 166 -1.34 -15.95 14.51
N ASP A 167 -0.14 -15.36 14.48
CA ASP A 167 0.01 -13.90 14.49
C ASP A 167 -0.70 -13.25 13.30
N ALA A 168 -0.65 -13.87 12.11
CA ALA A 168 -1.34 -13.36 10.93
C ALA A 168 -2.86 -13.38 11.08
N LEU A 169 -3.44 -14.42 11.69
CA LEU A 169 -4.87 -14.50 11.97
C LEU A 169 -5.30 -13.39 12.95
N ARG A 170 -4.64 -13.32 14.10
CA ARG A 170 -4.91 -12.31 15.14
C ARG A 170 -4.70 -10.89 14.60
N THR A 171 -3.68 -10.67 13.77
CA THR A 171 -3.41 -9.38 13.15
C THR A 171 -4.50 -9.01 12.14
N LYS A 172 -4.95 -9.97 11.32
CA LYS A 172 -6.05 -9.74 10.37
C LYS A 172 -7.31 -9.26 11.10
N GLU A 173 -7.71 -9.95 12.17
CA GLU A 173 -8.87 -9.59 12.98
C GLU A 173 -8.73 -8.20 13.60
N ALA A 174 -7.60 -7.93 14.27
CA ALA A 174 -7.34 -6.65 14.93
C ALA A 174 -7.31 -5.48 13.94
N VAL A 175 -6.68 -5.63 12.77
CA VAL A 175 -6.63 -4.59 11.74
C VAL A 175 -8.01 -4.37 11.13
N THR A 176 -8.78 -5.43 10.86
CA THR A 176 -10.14 -5.32 10.34
C THR A 176 -11.04 -4.56 11.31
N ALA A 177 -11.04 -4.94 12.58
CA ALA A 177 -11.79 -4.23 13.63
C ALA A 177 -11.38 -2.77 13.72
N TRP A 178 -10.08 -2.49 13.74
CA TRP A 178 -9.56 -1.14 13.81
C TRP A 178 -9.99 -0.26 12.62
N ILE A 179 -9.93 -0.79 11.39
CA ILE A 179 -10.38 -0.07 10.18
C ILE A 179 -11.87 0.23 10.27
N THR A 180 -12.68 -0.75 10.67
CA THR A 180 -14.14 -0.60 10.77
C THR A 180 -14.52 0.41 11.87
N GLU A 181 -13.97 0.28 13.05
CA GLU A 181 -14.33 1.11 14.20
C GLU A 181 -13.72 2.52 14.10
N ARG A 182 -12.43 2.58 13.77
CA ARG A 182 -11.69 3.83 13.81
C ARG A 182 -11.81 4.66 12.54
N LEU A 183 -11.72 4.05 11.37
CA LEU A 183 -11.82 4.74 10.09
C LEU A 183 -13.25 4.75 9.53
N ARG A 184 -14.14 3.90 10.04
CA ARG A 184 -15.50 3.70 9.52
C ARG A 184 -15.49 3.26 8.05
N LEU A 185 -14.53 2.38 7.73
CA LEU A 185 -14.36 1.79 6.40
C LEU A 185 -14.60 0.28 6.49
N GLU A 186 -15.10 -0.30 5.42
CA GLU A 186 -15.37 -1.73 5.31
C GLU A 186 -14.19 -2.44 4.64
N VAL A 187 -13.70 -3.51 5.27
CA VAL A 187 -12.70 -4.40 4.67
C VAL A 187 -13.44 -5.46 3.85
N SER A 188 -13.03 -5.70 2.60
CA SER A 188 -13.62 -6.74 1.75
C SER A 188 -13.22 -8.14 2.27
N PRO A 189 -14.17 -8.95 2.81
CA PRO A 189 -13.85 -10.27 3.32
C PRO A 189 -13.37 -11.23 2.23
N GLU A 190 -13.92 -11.08 1.02
CA GLU A 190 -13.64 -11.94 -0.14
C GLU A 190 -12.22 -11.74 -0.69
N LYS A 191 -11.74 -10.49 -0.67
CA LYS A 191 -10.43 -10.13 -1.21
C LYS A 191 -9.34 -10.11 -0.14
N THR A 192 -9.72 -9.99 1.15
CA THR A 192 -8.76 -9.96 2.27
C THR A 192 -8.40 -11.37 2.70
N ARG A 193 -7.15 -11.76 2.43
CA ARG A 193 -6.69 -13.14 2.66
C ARG A 193 -5.30 -13.20 3.26
N ILE A 194 -4.99 -14.33 3.91
CA ILE A 194 -3.64 -14.65 4.42
C ILE A 194 -2.96 -15.60 3.45
N VAL A 195 -1.81 -15.21 2.95
CA VAL A 195 -1.00 -15.98 2.01
C VAL A 195 0.29 -16.44 2.68
N ASN A 196 0.54 -17.74 2.68
CA ASN A 196 1.86 -18.28 3.01
C ASN A 196 2.72 -18.26 1.74
N VAL A 197 3.64 -17.31 1.64
CA VAL A 197 4.47 -17.11 0.46
C VAL A 197 5.53 -18.18 0.22
N ARG A 198 5.69 -19.15 1.15
CA ARG A 198 6.46 -20.38 0.90
C ARG A 198 5.71 -21.36 -0.01
N LYS A 199 4.36 -21.29 0.01
CA LYS A 199 3.50 -22.24 -0.71
C LYS A 199 2.84 -21.62 -1.94
N ARG A 200 2.42 -20.35 -1.85
CA ARG A 200 1.65 -19.63 -2.89
C ARG A 200 2.28 -18.28 -3.19
N TYR A 201 1.96 -17.70 -4.34
CA TYR A 201 2.30 -16.33 -4.66
C TYR A 201 1.37 -15.36 -3.94
N SER A 202 1.93 -14.25 -3.46
CA SER A 202 1.21 -13.04 -3.11
C SER A 202 1.35 -12.06 -4.26
N GLU A 203 0.26 -11.41 -4.65
CA GLU A 203 0.27 -10.39 -5.70
C GLU A 203 0.30 -9.00 -5.07
N PHE A 204 1.26 -8.19 -5.49
CA PHE A 204 1.40 -6.82 -5.01
C PHE A 204 1.98 -5.92 -6.10
N LEU A 205 1.28 -4.82 -6.41
CA LEU A 205 1.70 -3.80 -7.38
C LEU A 205 2.10 -4.35 -8.76
N GLY A 206 1.36 -5.35 -9.23
CA GLY A 206 1.60 -5.98 -10.53
C GLY A 206 2.71 -7.04 -10.55
N PHE A 207 3.18 -7.46 -9.38
CA PHE A 207 4.15 -8.55 -9.24
C PHE A 207 3.57 -9.71 -8.44
N LYS A 208 3.83 -10.94 -8.88
CA LYS A 208 3.67 -12.18 -8.13
C LYS A 208 4.95 -12.46 -7.36
N ILE A 209 4.85 -12.55 -6.05
CA ILE A 209 6.01 -12.66 -5.15
C ILE A 209 5.85 -13.91 -4.27
N ARG A 210 6.88 -14.72 -4.21
CA ARG A 210 6.98 -15.85 -3.25
C ARG A 210 8.41 -16.03 -2.78
N VAL A 211 8.64 -16.90 -1.79
CA VAL A 211 9.96 -17.29 -1.34
C VAL A 211 10.22 -18.77 -1.63
N ARG A 212 11.45 -19.08 -2.00
CA ARG A 212 11.95 -20.46 -2.15
C ARG A 212 13.14 -20.69 -1.23
N PRO A 213 13.28 -21.90 -0.69
CA PRO A 213 14.49 -22.27 0.05
C PRO A 213 15.69 -22.31 -0.91
N LYS A 214 16.82 -21.76 -0.46
CA LYS A 214 18.11 -21.88 -1.12
C LYS A 214 19.18 -22.07 -0.05
N SER A 215 19.71 -23.28 0.05
CA SER A 215 20.61 -23.67 1.14
C SER A 215 19.98 -23.36 2.52
N ARG A 216 20.63 -22.56 3.37
CA ARG A 216 20.15 -22.19 4.71
C ARG A 216 19.27 -20.93 4.75
N LYS A 217 18.91 -20.36 3.60
CA LYS A 217 18.18 -19.07 3.50
C LYS A 217 16.96 -19.22 2.60
N TYR A 218 16.06 -18.28 2.70
CA TYR A 218 14.99 -18.09 1.72
C TYR A 218 15.38 -16.96 0.77
N ILE A 219 15.10 -17.15 -0.51
CA ILE A 219 15.24 -16.13 -1.55
C ILE A 219 13.87 -15.74 -2.08
N VAL A 220 13.69 -14.47 -2.36
CA VAL A 220 12.48 -13.96 -3.02
C VAL A 220 12.57 -14.31 -4.51
N GLN A 221 11.50 -14.86 -5.04
CA GLN A 221 11.24 -15.02 -6.46
C GLN A 221 10.04 -14.17 -6.83
N SER A 222 10.20 -13.31 -7.83
CA SER A 222 9.13 -12.48 -8.34
C SER A 222 9.00 -12.59 -9.85
N HIS A 223 7.79 -12.44 -10.30
CA HIS A 223 7.40 -12.38 -11.72
C HIS A 223 6.36 -11.26 -11.89
N ILE A 224 6.26 -10.72 -13.07
CA ILE A 224 5.13 -9.86 -13.44
C ILE A 224 3.84 -10.70 -13.34
N CYS A 225 2.77 -10.13 -12.81
CA CYS A 225 1.49 -10.84 -12.73
C CYS A 225 0.92 -11.10 -14.13
N ASP A 226 0.19 -12.22 -14.29
CA ASP A 226 -0.27 -12.70 -15.60
C ASP A 226 -1.14 -11.66 -16.30
N LYS A 227 -2.00 -10.96 -15.54
CA LYS A 227 -2.85 -9.90 -16.08
C LYS A 227 -2.03 -8.75 -16.71
N LYS A 228 -0.96 -8.32 -16.03
CA LYS A 228 -0.09 -7.26 -16.56
C LYS A 228 0.74 -7.76 -17.75
N LEU A 229 1.22 -9.00 -17.67
CA LEU A 229 1.97 -9.63 -18.77
C LEU A 229 1.11 -9.74 -20.03
N GLU A 230 -0.14 -10.18 -19.88
CA GLU A 230 -1.07 -10.30 -21.01
C GLU A 230 -1.43 -8.93 -21.61
N LEU A 231 -1.61 -7.91 -20.77
CA LEU A 231 -1.83 -6.55 -21.22
C LEU A 231 -0.65 -6.01 -22.06
N GLU A 232 0.58 -6.23 -21.59
CA GLU A 232 1.78 -5.82 -22.33
C GLU A 232 1.94 -6.62 -23.62
N ARG A 233 1.63 -7.92 -23.60
CA ARG A 233 1.60 -8.76 -24.79
C ARG A 233 0.61 -8.24 -25.83
N GLN A 234 -0.60 -7.88 -25.41
CA GLN A 234 -1.62 -7.31 -26.29
C GLN A 234 -1.17 -5.99 -26.92
N LYS A 235 -0.57 -5.10 -26.13
CA LYS A 235 0.00 -3.84 -26.65
C LYS A 235 1.09 -4.10 -27.71
N LEU A 236 2.00 -5.05 -27.44
CA LEU A 236 3.05 -5.42 -28.39
C LEU A 236 2.47 -5.99 -29.69
N VAL A 237 1.47 -6.89 -29.61
CA VAL A 237 0.79 -7.44 -30.78
C VAL A 237 0.05 -6.37 -31.57
N GLU A 238 -0.63 -5.46 -30.88
CA GLU A 238 -1.32 -4.35 -31.54
C GLU A 238 -0.33 -3.43 -32.25
N GLN A 239 0.78 -3.10 -31.62
CA GLN A 239 1.83 -2.28 -32.24
C GLN A 239 2.48 -2.98 -33.43
N ALA A 240 2.75 -4.28 -33.33
CA ALA A 240 3.25 -5.06 -34.47
C ALA A 240 2.28 -5.03 -35.67
N LYS A 241 0.96 -5.13 -35.40
CA LYS A 241 -0.07 -4.97 -36.46
C LYS A 241 -0.05 -3.58 -37.06
N ARG A 242 0.12 -2.52 -36.29
CA ARG A 242 0.23 -1.14 -36.80
C ARG A 242 1.47 -0.93 -37.65
N ILE A 243 2.61 -1.54 -37.29
CA ILE A 243 3.83 -1.51 -38.09
C ILE A 243 3.64 -2.24 -39.41
N ALA A 244 3.00 -3.43 -39.37
CA ALA A 244 2.75 -4.23 -40.56
C ALA A 244 1.71 -3.58 -41.50
N ARG A 245 0.73 -2.87 -40.95
CA ARG A 245 -0.32 -2.16 -41.69
C ARG A 245 -0.53 -0.77 -41.11
N PRO A 246 0.32 0.20 -41.44
CA PRO A 246 0.20 1.56 -40.92
C PRO A 246 -1.15 2.19 -41.30
N SER A 247 -1.67 3.04 -40.44
CA SER A 247 -2.85 3.86 -40.75
C SER A 247 -2.55 4.79 -41.91
N GLU A 248 -3.60 5.20 -42.61
CA GLU A 248 -3.51 6.06 -43.78
C GLU A 248 -2.65 7.31 -43.53
N GLY A 249 -1.67 7.57 -44.38
CA GLY A 249 -0.71 8.68 -44.23
C GLY A 249 0.50 8.42 -43.35
N LYS A 250 0.63 7.23 -42.73
CA LYS A 250 1.80 6.88 -41.91
C LYS A 250 2.67 5.81 -42.56
N ARG A 251 3.97 5.91 -42.36
CA ARG A 251 4.94 4.89 -42.79
C ARG A 251 5.25 3.92 -41.63
N PRO A 252 5.67 2.69 -41.87
CA PRO A 252 6.10 1.75 -40.84
C PRO A 252 7.15 2.33 -39.89
N LEU A 253 8.08 3.15 -40.39
CA LEU A 253 9.10 3.82 -39.58
C LEU A 253 8.53 4.82 -38.59
N ASP A 254 7.42 5.46 -38.89
CA ASP A 254 6.78 6.43 -37.97
C ASP A 254 6.13 5.69 -36.81
N GLU A 255 5.55 4.51 -37.02
CA GLU A 255 5.01 3.63 -35.99
C GLU A 255 6.12 3.02 -35.09
N ILE A 256 7.29 2.69 -35.69
CA ILE A 256 8.46 2.21 -34.91
C ILE A 256 9.01 3.31 -34.01
N ARG A 257 9.08 4.55 -34.50
CA ARG A 257 9.53 5.70 -33.68
C ARG A 257 8.59 5.96 -32.51
N LEU A 258 7.28 5.87 -32.74
CA LEU A 258 6.28 6.03 -31.69
C LEU A 258 6.45 4.96 -30.60
N TYR A 259 6.70 3.71 -30.98
CA TYR A 259 6.95 2.62 -30.04
C TYR A 259 8.20 2.85 -29.19
N ASN A 260 9.29 3.35 -29.79
CA ASN A 260 10.54 3.61 -29.07
C ASN A 260 10.46 4.84 -28.14
N SER A 261 9.40 5.65 -28.23
CA SER A 261 9.15 6.82 -27.39
C SER A 261 8.20 6.55 -26.21
N MET A 262 7.57 5.39 -26.18
CA MET A 262 6.71 4.90 -25.09
C MET A 262 7.50 4.14 -24.01
#